data_fa81c5ed87c9ea9b7175945f1ccd4406
#
_entry.id   fa81c5ed87c9ea9b7175945f1ccd4406
#
_cell.length_a   1.000
_cell.length_b   1.000
_cell.length_c   1.000
_cell.angle_alpha   90.00
_cell.angle_beta   90.00
_cell.angle_gamma   90.00
#
_symmetry.space_group_name_H-M   'P 1'
#
loop_
_entity.id
_entity.type
_entity.pdbx_description
1 polymer ?
#
loop_
_entity_poly.entity_id
_entity_poly.type
_entity_poly.pdbx_seq_one_letter_code
_entity_poly.pdbx_strand_id
1 'polypeptide(L)'
;MESRVHQPVGQTGILRTLNIKKMIKRLLLTSTLLASSALAIQAQDLFLSEGQYYTDESQTTPYTGRYTEFYDDGMLKMELFLKDGRPEGTYVIYYPDGKIAEVRSYYHGIFHGEWRTYNEAGQLTGIASYKDGQKDGPWRVWNDKGILRFEMFYAKGRKSGIWRTWDDDGKLLTEEKQEE
;
A
#
# COMPACT_ATOMS: atom_id res chain seq x y z
N MET A 1 -4.53 38.93 60.80
CA MET A 1 -4.98 37.57 60.48
C MET A 1 -5.52 37.61 59.05
N GLU A 2 -4.63 37.38 58.07
CA GLU A 2 -4.99 37.45 56.64
C GLU A 2 -5.20 36.02 56.13
N SER A 3 -6.40 35.77 55.63
CA SER A 3 -6.76 34.51 54.95
C SER A 3 -6.38 34.59 53.48
N ARG A 4 -5.37 33.79 53.06
CA ARG A 4 -5.01 33.59 51.67
C ARG A 4 -6.03 32.68 50.99
N VAL A 5 -6.68 33.23 49.96
CA VAL A 5 -7.53 32.48 49.04
C VAL A 5 -6.64 31.74 48.01
N HIS A 6 -6.79 30.43 47.94
CA HIS A 6 -6.17 29.58 46.93
C HIS A 6 -6.93 29.71 45.59
N GLN A 7 -6.23 30.09 44.55
CA GLN A 7 -6.76 29.99 43.18
C GLN A 7 -6.35 28.66 42.54
N PRO A 8 -7.21 27.99 41.77
CA PRO A 8 -6.86 26.76 41.06
C PRO A 8 -6.15 27.08 39.75
N VAL A 9 -4.94 26.56 39.64
CA VAL A 9 -4.16 26.52 38.39
C VAL A 9 -4.64 25.30 37.59
N GLY A 10 -5.04 25.50 36.34
CA GLY A 10 -5.10 24.38 35.41
C GLY A 10 -6.29 24.31 34.43
N GLN A 11 -6.52 25.34 33.61
CA GLN A 11 -7.37 25.15 32.39
C GLN A 11 -6.94 25.97 31.16
N THR A 12 -5.77 26.58 31.14
CA THR A 12 -5.36 27.45 30.02
C THR A 12 -4.47 26.75 28.95
N GLY A 13 -4.03 25.52 29.17
CA GLY A 13 -3.12 24.83 28.25
C GLY A 13 -3.78 24.16 27.04
N ILE A 14 -4.98 23.59 27.22
CA ILE A 14 -5.64 22.76 26.18
C ILE A 14 -6.35 23.61 25.13
N LEU A 15 -6.89 24.77 25.50
CA LEU A 15 -7.58 25.67 24.57
C LEU A 15 -6.63 26.44 23.62
N ARG A 16 -5.32 26.62 23.98
CA ARG A 16 -4.36 27.28 23.11
C ARG A 16 -3.88 26.37 21.98
N THR A 17 -3.75 25.05 22.20
CA THR A 17 -3.27 24.10 21.19
C THR A 17 -4.31 23.83 20.09
N LEU A 18 -5.60 23.86 20.42
CA LEU A 18 -6.67 23.71 19.42
C LEU A 18 -6.80 24.94 18.50
N ASN A 19 -6.53 26.13 19.04
CA ASN A 19 -6.62 27.37 18.23
C ASN A 19 -5.46 27.53 17.25
N ILE A 20 -4.26 27.05 17.59
CA ILE A 20 -3.09 27.11 16.70
C ILE A 20 -3.27 26.20 15.49
N LYS A 21 -3.79 24.98 15.67
CA LYS A 21 -4.11 24.06 14.55
C LYS A 21 -5.20 24.61 13.63
N LYS A 22 -6.20 25.30 14.19
CA LYS A 22 -7.26 25.95 13.41
C LYS A 22 -6.82 27.23 12.71
N MET A 23 -5.84 27.95 13.28
CA MET A 23 -5.24 29.14 12.67
C MET A 23 -4.29 28.79 11.53
N ILE A 24 -3.48 27.73 11.65
CA ILE A 24 -2.60 27.25 10.59
C ILE A 24 -3.42 26.78 9.38
N LYS A 25 -4.57 26.11 9.61
CA LYS A 25 -5.50 25.73 8.53
C LYS A 25 -6.17 26.92 7.83
N ARG A 26 -6.30 28.08 8.50
CA ARG A 26 -6.87 29.32 7.93
C ARG A 26 -5.83 30.22 7.26
N LEU A 27 -4.55 30.14 7.65
CA LEU A 27 -3.48 30.97 7.08
C LEU A 27 -2.99 30.45 5.73
N LEU A 28 -3.28 29.20 5.36
CA LEU A 28 -2.97 28.61 4.05
C LEU A 28 -4.02 28.91 2.96
N LEU A 29 -5.10 29.66 3.30
CA LEU A 29 -6.17 29.97 2.36
C LEU A 29 -6.14 31.40 1.76
N THR A 30 -5.14 32.22 2.09
CA THR A 30 -5.10 33.62 1.59
C THR A 30 -3.71 34.06 1.11
N SER A 31 -3.03 33.30 0.30
CA SER A 31 -1.94 33.81 -0.55
C SER A 31 -2.23 33.50 -1.99
N THR A 32 -2.83 34.47 -2.65
CA THR A 32 -3.10 34.53 -4.09
C THR A 32 -1.82 34.58 -4.92
N LEU A 33 -1.82 33.79 -6.00
CA LEU A 33 -1.18 33.98 -7.29
C LEU A 33 0.35 34.16 -7.34
N LEU A 34 1.02 33.04 -7.58
CA LEU A 34 2.00 33.00 -8.70
C LEU A 34 2.00 31.56 -9.22
N ALA A 35 1.69 31.41 -10.50
CA ALA A 35 1.53 30.14 -11.19
C ALA A 35 2.90 29.44 -11.31
N SER A 36 3.11 28.46 -10.44
CA SER A 36 3.89 27.27 -10.74
C SER A 36 2.99 26.08 -10.36
N SER A 37 2.58 25.30 -11.34
CA SER A 37 1.79 24.11 -11.18
C SER A 37 2.59 22.99 -10.48
N ALA A 38 2.94 23.22 -9.23
CA ALA A 38 3.19 22.14 -8.30
C ALA A 38 1.78 21.60 -7.96
N LEU A 39 1.35 20.56 -8.64
CA LEU A 39 0.27 19.73 -8.17
C LEU A 39 0.67 19.27 -6.77
N ALA A 40 0.18 19.97 -5.75
CA ALA A 40 0.20 19.46 -4.40
C ALA A 40 -0.64 18.17 -4.45
N ILE A 41 0.03 17.02 -4.46
CA ILE A 41 -0.59 15.73 -4.26
C ILE A 41 -1.01 15.75 -2.80
N GLN A 42 -2.23 16.22 -2.53
CA GLN A 42 -2.82 16.10 -1.21
C GLN A 42 -3.16 14.62 -1.03
N ALA A 43 -2.63 14.03 0.04
CA ALA A 43 -3.15 12.76 0.52
C ALA A 43 -4.67 12.94 0.70
N GLN A 44 -5.44 12.18 -0.05
CA GLN A 44 -6.90 12.25 -0.02
C GLN A 44 -7.32 11.38 1.15
N ASP A 45 -7.97 11.98 2.16
CA ASP A 45 -8.54 11.24 3.28
C ASP A 45 -9.71 10.40 2.72
N LEU A 46 -9.45 9.12 2.48
CA LEU A 46 -10.48 8.16 2.06
C LEU A 46 -10.87 7.27 3.24
N PHE A 47 -12.12 6.87 3.27
CA PHE A 47 -12.66 5.94 4.25
C PHE A 47 -12.67 4.53 3.67
N LEU A 48 -11.96 3.60 4.32
CA LEU A 48 -11.93 2.20 3.90
C LEU A 48 -12.96 1.41 4.71
N SER A 49 -13.89 0.77 4.02
CA SER A 49 -14.86 -0.14 4.62
C SER A 49 -15.08 -1.35 3.72
N GLU A 50 -15.02 -2.55 4.30
CA GLU A 50 -15.20 -3.83 3.61
C GLU A 50 -14.37 -3.98 2.32
N GLY A 51 -13.16 -3.41 2.30
CA GLY A 51 -12.25 -3.45 1.15
C GLY A 51 -12.62 -2.49 0.01
N GLN A 52 -13.52 -1.53 0.27
CA GLN A 52 -13.91 -0.48 -0.66
C GLN A 52 -13.61 0.90 -0.08
N TYR A 53 -13.09 1.82 -0.90
CA TYR A 53 -12.70 3.17 -0.54
C TYR A 53 -13.80 4.18 -0.89
N TYR A 54 -14.11 5.09 0.05
CA TYR A 54 -15.16 6.10 -0.06
C TYR A 54 -14.61 7.50 0.18
N THR A 55 -15.24 8.50 -0.42
CA THR A 55 -14.93 9.92 -0.20
C THR A 55 -15.56 10.49 1.04
N ASP A 56 -16.49 9.79 1.68
CA ASP A 56 -17.27 10.22 2.83
C ASP A 56 -17.37 9.13 3.91
N GLU A 57 -17.46 9.57 5.18
CA GLU A 57 -17.56 8.70 6.35
C GLU A 57 -18.85 7.86 6.36
N SER A 58 -19.92 8.35 5.71
CA SER A 58 -21.19 7.64 5.59
C SER A 58 -21.17 6.53 4.55
N GLN A 59 -20.04 6.36 3.82
CA GLN A 59 -19.80 5.28 2.87
C GLN A 59 -20.82 5.27 1.72
N THR A 60 -21.25 6.45 1.28
CA THR A 60 -22.26 6.59 0.23
C THR A 60 -21.64 6.82 -1.15
N THR A 61 -20.41 7.34 -1.21
CA THR A 61 -19.77 7.75 -2.45
C THR A 61 -18.44 7.00 -2.65
N PRO A 62 -18.42 5.89 -3.43
CA PRO A 62 -17.19 5.18 -3.76
C PRO A 62 -16.23 6.08 -4.55
N TYR A 63 -14.95 6.02 -4.20
CA TYR A 63 -13.93 6.85 -4.84
C TYR A 63 -13.47 6.25 -6.17
N THR A 64 -13.33 7.10 -7.18
CA THR A 64 -12.66 6.75 -8.45
C THR A 64 -11.54 7.73 -8.72
N GLY A 65 -10.31 7.24 -8.81
CA GLY A 65 -9.13 8.06 -9.06
C GLY A 65 -7.85 7.41 -8.55
N ARG A 66 -6.74 8.16 -8.68
CA ARG A 66 -5.45 7.75 -8.13
C ARG A 66 -5.44 7.97 -6.62
N TYR A 67 -4.98 6.99 -5.88
CA TYR A 67 -4.77 7.06 -4.45
C TYR A 67 -3.29 6.83 -4.13
N THR A 68 -2.75 7.62 -3.22
CA THR A 68 -1.35 7.53 -2.79
C THR A 68 -1.26 7.64 -1.27
N GLU A 69 -0.35 6.89 -0.68
CA GLU A 69 0.07 7.06 0.71
C GLU A 69 1.55 7.40 0.76
N PHE A 70 1.93 8.12 1.82
CA PHE A 70 3.29 8.54 2.05
C PHE A 70 3.77 8.05 3.42
N TYR A 71 5.07 7.84 3.55
CA TYR A 71 5.74 7.68 4.82
C TYR A 71 5.76 9.01 5.60
N ASP A 72 6.09 8.96 6.89
CA ASP A 72 6.15 10.16 7.76
C ASP A 72 7.18 11.19 7.29
N ASP A 73 8.21 10.78 6.57
CA ASP A 73 9.23 11.62 5.95
C ASP A 73 8.81 12.23 4.59
N GLY A 74 7.59 11.90 4.13
CA GLY A 74 7.02 12.40 2.88
C GLY A 74 7.41 11.60 1.64
N MET A 75 8.18 10.52 1.76
CA MET A 75 8.47 9.60 0.65
C MET A 75 7.22 8.80 0.28
N LEU A 76 7.03 8.53 -1.02
CA LEU A 76 5.90 7.74 -1.52
C LEU A 76 5.99 6.32 -0.97
N LYS A 77 4.93 5.90 -0.26
CA LYS A 77 4.82 4.56 0.32
C LYS A 77 4.07 3.61 -0.59
N MET A 78 2.97 4.08 -1.17
CA MET A 78 2.20 3.29 -2.13
C MET A 78 1.38 4.15 -3.08
N GLU A 79 1.05 3.58 -4.23
CA GLU A 79 0.11 4.15 -5.19
C GLU A 79 -0.73 3.07 -5.86
N LEU A 80 -1.99 3.40 -6.12
CA LEU A 80 -2.91 2.56 -6.89
C LEU A 80 -3.96 3.44 -7.57
N PHE A 81 -4.63 2.88 -8.57
CA PHE A 81 -5.85 3.45 -9.12
C PHE A 81 -7.06 2.72 -8.54
N LEU A 82 -8.06 3.49 -8.12
CA LEU A 82 -9.33 3.00 -7.61
C LEU A 82 -10.41 3.30 -8.65
N LYS A 83 -11.27 2.32 -8.91
CA LYS A 83 -12.49 2.48 -9.70
C LYS A 83 -13.66 2.00 -8.86
N ASP A 84 -14.63 2.89 -8.67
CA ASP A 84 -15.80 2.62 -7.81
C ASP A 84 -15.40 2.09 -6.42
N GLY A 85 -14.37 2.71 -5.83
CA GLY A 85 -13.81 2.35 -4.53
C GLY A 85 -12.95 1.09 -4.49
N ARG A 86 -12.72 0.41 -5.60
CA ARG A 86 -11.98 -0.86 -5.64
C ARG A 86 -10.69 -0.73 -6.44
N PRO A 87 -9.62 -1.44 -6.05
CA PRO A 87 -8.38 -1.47 -6.82
C PRO A 87 -8.62 -1.90 -8.28
N GLU A 88 -8.01 -1.16 -9.21
CA GLU A 88 -8.07 -1.44 -10.64
C GLU A 88 -6.68 -1.23 -11.27
N GLY A 89 -6.20 -2.21 -12.03
CA GLY A 89 -4.88 -2.15 -12.66
C GLY A 89 -3.74 -2.39 -11.67
N THR A 90 -2.71 -1.57 -11.73
CA THR A 90 -1.47 -1.76 -10.96
C THR A 90 -1.52 -1.05 -9.62
N TYR A 91 -1.09 -1.76 -8.57
CA TYR A 91 -0.84 -1.29 -7.24
C TYR A 91 0.66 -1.43 -6.95
N VAL A 92 1.33 -0.37 -6.59
CA VAL A 92 2.78 -0.37 -6.31
C VAL A 92 3.01 0.03 -4.85
N ILE A 93 3.88 -0.72 -4.18
CA ILE A 93 4.38 -0.43 -2.83
C ILE A 93 5.86 -0.15 -2.94
N TYR A 94 6.33 0.86 -2.22
CA TYR A 94 7.72 1.31 -2.22
C TYR A 94 8.36 1.10 -0.85
N TYR A 95 9.65 0.87 -0.83
CA TYR A 95 10.50 1.01 0.36
C TYR A 95 10.70 2.50 0.72
N PRO A 96 11.12 2.82 1.96
CA PRO A 96 11.40 4.20 2.35
C PRO A 96 12.48 4.89 1.50
N ASP A 97 13.38 4.14 0.85
CA ASP A 97 14.39 4.66 -0.07
C ASP A 97 13.86 4.92 -1.50
N GLY A 98 12.55 4.71 -1.73
CA GLY A 98 11.86 4.93 -2.99
C GLY A 98 11.97 3.77 -3.99
N LYS A 99 12.67 2.68 -3.67
CA LYS A 99 12.68 1.49 -4.52
C LYS A 99 11.36 0.74 -4.41
N ILE A 100 10.99 0.05 -5.49
CA ILE A 100 9.81 -0.79 -5.51
C ILE A 100 10.02 -1.99 -4.58
N ALA A 101 9.08 -2.18 -3.64
CA ALA A 101 8.99 -3.35 -2.76
C ALA A 101 8.05 -4.40 -3.35
N GLU A 102 6.92 -3.97 -3.91
CA GLU A 102 5.92 -4.88 -4.43
C GLU A 102 5.11 -4.25 -5.57
N VAL A 103 4.75 -5.05 -6.56
CA VAL A 103 3.80 -4.70 -7.63
C VAL A 103 2.70 -5.74 -7.65
N ARG A 104 1.45 -5.31 -7.54
CA ARG A 104 0.26 -6.16 -7.60
C ARG A 104 -0.61 -5.76 -8.77
N SER A 105 -1.33 -6.70 -9.35
CA SER A 105 -2.29 -6.45 -10.41
C SER A 105 -3.70 -6.81 -9.96
N TYR A 106 -4.64 -5.93 -10.28
CA TYR A 106 -6.06 -6.06 -9.92
C TYR A 106 -6.95 -5.85 -11.14
N TYR A 107 -8.09 -6.53 -11.14
CA TYR A 107 -9.19 -6.31 -12.05
C TYR A 107 -10.50 -6.35 -11.27
N HIS A 108 -11.24 -5.22 -11.29
CA HIS A 108 -12.49 -5.05 -10.51
C HIS A 108 -12.35 -5.39 -9.01
N GLY A 109 -11.25 -5.01 -8.38
CA GLY A 109 -10.98 -5.23 -6.96
C GLY A 109 -10.49 -6.61 -6.59
N ILE A 110 -10.32 -7.52 -7.55
CA ILE A 110 -9.80 -8.87 -7.31
C ILE A 110 -8.42 -9.05 -7.93
N PHE A 111 -7.63 -9.97 -7.38
CA PHE A 111 -6.30 -10.28 -7.90
C PHE A 111 -6.39 -10.85 -9.31
N HIS A 112 -5.69 -10.22 -10.24
CA HIS A 112 -5.65 -10.64 -11.63
C HIS A 112 -4.33 -10.25 -12.28
N GLY A 113 -3.65 -11.19 -12.92
CA GLY A 113 -2.31 -10.96 -13.49
C GLY A 113 -1.20 -11.34 -12.53
N GLU A 114 -0.06 -10.70 -12.68
CA GLU A 114 1.17 -11.05 -11.98
C GLU A 114 1.44 -10.13 -10.79
N TRP A 115 1.86 -10.73 -9.68
CA TRP A 115 2.43 -10.05 -8.53
C TRP A 115 3.92 -10.27 -8.48
N ARG A 116 4.66 -9.22 -8.16
CA ARG A 116 6.11 -9.26 -8.00
C ARG A 116 6.51 -8.67 -6.67
N THR A 117 7.47 -9.30 -6.01
CA THR A 117 8.10 -8.79 -4.78
C THR A 117 9.59 -8.61 -5.01
N TYR A 118 10.15 -7.59 -4.37
CA TYR A 118 11.55 -7.22 -4.48
C TYR A 118 12.13 -7.04 -3.08
N ASN A 119 13.43 -7.28 -2.90
CA ASN A 119 14.14 -6.92 -1.67
C ASN A 119 14.62 -5.45 -1.72
N GLU A 120 15.18 -4.95 -0.61
CA GLU A 120 15.70 -3.59 -0.50
C GLU A 120 16.86 -3.28 -1.48
N ALA A 121 17.55 -4.30 -1.98
CA ALA A 121 18.54 -4.16 -3.05
C ALA A 121 17.89 -3.96 -4.44
N GLY A 122 16.55 -4.10 -4.56
CA GLY A 122 15.80 -4.04 -5.81
C GLY A 122 15.82 -5.33 -6.63
N GLN A 123 16.27 -6.44 -6.03
CA GLN A 123 16.29 -7.74 -6.70
C GLN A 123 14.93 -8.41 -6.57
N LEU A 124 14.45 -9.03 -7.64
CA LEU A 124 13.22 -9.81 -7.68
C LEU A 124 13.34 -11.03 -6.75
N THR A 125 12.43 -11.15 -5.79
CA THR A 125 12.38 -12.26 -4.83
C THR A 125 11.15 -13.14 -4.99
N GLY A 126 10.11 -12.68 -5.67
CA GLY A 126 8.91 -13.47 -5.87
C GLY A 126 8.11 -13.05 -7.09
N ILE A 127 7.49 -14.04 -7.71
CA ILE A 127 6.41 -13.89 -8.69
C ILE A 127 5.25 -14.79 -8.28
N ALA A 128 4.02 -14.25 -8.33
CA ALA A 128 2.80 -14.98 -8.09
C ALA A 128 1.77 -14.61 -9.15
N SER A 129 1.19 -15.59 -9.83
CA SER A 129 0.20 -15.37 -10.88
C SER A 129 -1.21 -15.66 -10.36
N TYR A 130 -2.13 -14.76 -10.70
CA TYR A 130 -3.55 -14.84 -10.32
C TYR A 130 -4.46 -14.65 -11.54
N LYS A 131 -5.60 -15.31 -11.51
CA LYS A 131 -6.71 -15.09 -12.43
C LYS A 131 -8.01 -15.16 -11.66
N ASP A 132 -8.83 -14.09 -11.79
CA ASP A 132 -10.15 -13.98 -11.15
C ASP A 132 -10.12 -14.30 -9.64
N GLY A 133 -9.11 -13.75 -8.93
CA GLY A 133 -8.91 -13.92 -7.49
C GLY A 133 -8.26 -15.24 -7.06
N GLN A 134 -8.04 -16.17 -7.98
CA GLN A 134 -7.47 -17.48 -7.70
C GLN A 134 -6.01 -17.56 -8.17
N LYS A 135 -5.20 -18.36 -7.49
CA LYS A 135 -3.86 -18.72 -7.98
C LYS A 135 -3.99 -19.42 -9.32
N ASP A 136 -3.34 -18.89 -10.36
CA ASP A 136 -3.41 -19.44 -11.72
C ASP A 136 -2.14 -19.10 -12.48
N GLY A 137 -1.37 -20.10 -12.87
CA GLY A 137 -0.07 -19.92 -13.51
C GLY A 137 1.14 -20.14 -12.58
N PRO A 138 2.32 -19.66 -12.97
CA PRO A 138 3.57 -19.88 -12.25
C PRO A 138 3.67 -19.06 -10.96
N TRP A 139 4.30 -19.68 -9.97
CA TRP A 139 4.73 -19.08 -8.72
C TRP A 139 6.20 -19.38 -8.50
N ARG A 140 7.04 -18.36 -8.34
CA ARG A 140 8.48 -18.49 -8.19
C ARG A 140 8.98 -17.67 -7.03
N VAL A 141 9.96 -18.20 -6.29
CA VAL A 141 10.60 -17.52 -5.17
C VAL A 141 12.11 -17.67 -5.32
N TRP A 142 12.81 -16.55 -5.21
CA TRP A 142 14.28 -16.46 -5.23
C TRP A 142 14.80 -16.03 -3.87
N ASN A 143 16.01 -16.45 -3.54
CA ASN A 143 16.73 -15.94 -2.38
C ASN A 143 17.44 -14.61 -2.72
N ASP A 144 18.08 -13.98 -1.71
CA ASP A 144 18.79 -12.70 -1.87
C ASP A 144 20.02 -12.77 -2.79
N LYS A 145 20.47 -13.97 -3.16
CA LYS A 145 21.51 -14.19 -4.18
C LYS A 145 20.93 -14.29 -5.60
N GLY A 146 19.61 -14.20 -5.77
CA GLY A 146 18.92 -14.38 -7.04
C GLY A 146 18.80 -15.86 -7.48
N ILE A 147 19.05 -16.81 -6.58
CA ILE A 147 18.92 -18.24 -6.85
C ILE A 147 17.46 -18.64 -6.67
N LEU A 148 16.88 -19.30 -7.68
CA LEU A 148 15.53 -19.85 -7.61
C LEU A 148 15.45 -20.91 -6.53
N ARG A 149 14.51 -20.75 -5.59
CA ARG A 149 14.29 -21.65 -4.45
C ARG A 149 13.05 -22.51 -4.61
N PHE A 150 12.00 -21.92 -5.18
CA PHE A 150 10.74 -22.60 -5.39
C PHE A 150 10.17 -22.25 -6.77
N GLU A 151 9.72 -23.26 -7.50
CA GLU A 151 8.88 -23.11 -8.67
C GLU A 151 7.66 -24.00 -8.50
N MET A 152 6.49 -23.37 -8.58
CA MET A 152 5.20 -24.00 -8.35
C MET A 152 4.24 -23.56 -9.45
N PHE A 153 3.29 -24.38 -9.77
CA PHE A 153 2.23 -24.06 -10.73
C PHE A 153 0.86 -24.26 -10.08
N TYR A 154 -0.06 -23.40 -10.43
CA TYR A 154 -1.44 -23.48 -10.00
C TYR A 154 -2.38 -23.37 -11.20
N ALA A 155 -3.53 -24.04 -11.13
CA ALA A 155 -4.63 -23.90 -12.05
C ALA A 155 -5.92 -23.78 -11.24
N LYS A 156 -6.64 -22.65 -11.40
CA LYS A 156 -7.90 -22.37 -10.71
C LYS A 156 -7.84 -22.62 -9.19
N GLY A 157 -6.78 -22.12 -8.55
CA GLY A 157 -6.57 -22.23 -7.11
C GLY A 157 -5.95 -23.54 -6.62
N ARG A 158 -5.86 -24.56 -7.46
CA ARG A 158 -5.32 -25.89 -7.09
C ARG A 158 -3.87 -26.03 -7.56
N LYS A 159 -3.09 -26.84 -6.84
CA LYS A 159 -1.75 -27.23 -7.25
C LYS A 159 -1.83 -27.94 -8.61
N SER A 160 -0.89 -27.67 -9.50
CA SER A 160 -0.82 -28.29 -10.82
C SER A 160 0.63 -28.39 -11.32
N GLY A 161 0.83 -29.14 -12.39
CA GLY A 161 2.11 -29.25 -13.05
C GLY A 161 3.21 -29.87 -12.18
N ILE A 162 4.44 -29.40 -12.36
CA ILE A 162 5.61 -29.91 -11.64
C ILE A 162 6.05 -28.83 -10.64
N TRP A 163 6.20 -29.22 -9.38
CA TRP A 163 6.73 -28.38 -8.31
C TRP A 163 8.19 -28.76 -8.05
N ARG A 164 9.05 -27.73 -7.96
CA ARG A 164 10.48 -27.89 -7.74
C ARG A 164 10.97 -27.06 -6.58
N THR A 165 11.90 -27.59 -5.82
CA THR A 165 12.63 -26.85 -4.80
C THR A 165 14.13 -27.01 -4.99
N TRP A 166 14.87 -25.97 -4.67
CA TRP A 166 16.33 -25.94 -4.75
C TRP A 166 16.92 -25.47 -3.41
N ASP A 167 18.17 -25.86 -3.15
CA ASP A 167 18.95 -25.33 -2.03
C ASP A 167 19.47 -23.90 -2.31
N ASP A 168 20.20 -23.32 -1.35
CA ASP A 168 20.74 -21.97 -1.46
C ASP A 168 21.84 -21.80 -2.52
N ASP A 169 22.36 -22.89 -3.05
CA ASP A 169 23.38 -22.92 -4.10
C ASP A 169 22.78 -23.30 -5.47
N GLY A 170 21.45 -23.48 -5.55
CA GLY A 170 20.72 -23.78 -6.80
C GLY A 170 20.72 -25.25 -7.19
N LYS A 171 21.10 -26.16 -6.28
CA LYS A 171 20.99 -27.60 -6.53
C LYS A 171 19.54 -28.05 -6.31
N LEU A 172 18.99 -28.78 -7.25
CA LEU A 172 17.63 -29.35 -7.15
C LEU A 172 17.55 -30.31 -5.94
N LEU A 173 16.58 -30.05 -5.06
CA LEU A 173 16.26 -30.88 -3.90
C LEU A 173 15.08 -31.81 -4.16
N THR A 174 13.98 -31.25 -4.69
CA THR A 174 12.77 -32.01 -4.98
C THR A 174 12.17 -31.65 -6.32
N GLU A 175 11.56 -32.63 -6.97
CA GLU A 175 10.70 -32.46 -8.12
C GLU A 175 9.48 -33.36 -7.94
N GLU A 176 8.29 -32.76 -7.85
CA GLU A 176 7.05 -33.46 -7.58
C GLU A 176 5.99 -33.07 -8.61
N LYS A 177 5.44 -34.09 -9.30
CA LYS A 177 4.27 -33.88 -10.16
C LYS A 177 3.02 -33.84 -9.32
N GLN A 178 2.25 -32.77 -9.48
CA GLN A 178 0.96 -32.61 -8.79
C GLN A 178 -0.12 -33.35 -9.60
N GLU A 179 -0.98 -34.07 -8.90
CA GLU A 179 -2.16 -34.70 -9.50
C GLU A 179 -3.22 -33.63 -9.78
N GLU A 180 -3.89 -33.74 -10.94
CA GLU A 180 -4.94 -32.81 -11.36
C GLU A 180 -6.26 -33.04 -10.59
#